data_6fbb5d18b5172d741412771c8b80f8f8
#
_entry.id   6fbb5d18b5172d741412771c8b80f8f8
#
_cell.length_a   1.000
_cell.length_b   1.000
_cell.length_c   1.000
_cell.angle_alpha   90.00
_cell.angle_beta   90.00
_cell.angle_gamma   90.00
#
_symmetry.space_group_name_H-M   'P 1'
#
loop_
_entity.id
_entity.type
_entity.pdbx_description
1 polymer ?
#
loop_
_entity_poly.entity_id
_entity_poly.type
_entity_poly.pdbx_seq_one_letter_code
_entity_poly.pdbx_strand_id
1 'polypeptide(L)'
;MLKSVKLRGVHNAALDAMILISPRGLTLYHFTLDKAKKVVCTGQCAQFWPPLLIKRGVKPTVSTGLDPKKLGTVRRPDGRYQVTYGGLTLYTFASDRRRGDVRGQGFQKSWYVVSPTGKLVKRAAPVG
;
A
#
# COMPACT_ATOMS: atom_id res chain seq x y z
N MET A 1 -1.07 0.71 -15.92
CA MET A 1 -1.73 1.53 -14.90
C MET A 1 -3.20 1.15 -14.84
N LEU A 2 -3.75 1.11 -13.65
CA LEU A 2 -5.13 0.69 -13.46
C LEU A 2 -6.09 1.82 -13.80
N LYS A 3 -7.17 1.50 -14.51
CA LYS A 3 -8.25 2.43 -14.81
C LYS A 3 -9.26 2.52 -13.68
N SER A 4 -9.22 1.56 -12.75
CA SER A 4 -10.09 1.52 -11.59
C SER A 4 -9.29 0.92 -10.45
N VAL A 5 -9.26 1.62 -9.31
CA VAL A 5 -8.55 1.16 -8.14
C VAL A 5 -9.49 1.28 -6.94
N LYS A 6 -9.92 0.13 -6.44
CA LYS A 6 -10.74 0.07 -5.24
C LYS A 6 -9.97 -0.61 -4.13
N LEU A 7 -9.71 0.12 -3.05
CA LEU A 7 -9.06 -0.44 -1.86
C LEU A 7 -10.11 -1.15 -1.01
N ARG A 8 -9.70 -2.26 -0.40
CA ARG A 8 -10.54 -3.00 0.54
C ARG A 8 -9.79 -3.24 1.83
N GLY A 9 -10.54 -3.47 2.90
CA GLY A 9 -9.98 -3.86 4.19
C GLY A 9 -10.33 -5.30 4.49
N VAL A 10 -9.36 -6.06 4.99
CA VAL A 10 -9.58 -7.45 5.40
C VAL A 10 -8.81 -7.73 6.68
N HIS A 11 -9.29 -8.69 7.46
CA HIS A 11 -8.53 -9.19 8.59
C HIS A 11 -7.41 -10.10 8.09
N ASN A 12 -6.18 -9.84 8.54
CA ASN A 12 -5.03 -10.66 8.24
C ASN A 12 -4.69 -11.53 9.45
N ALA A 13 -4.74 -12.84 9.26
CA ALA A 13 -4.53 -13.78 10.35
C ALA A 13 -3.10 -13.74 10.90
N ALA A 14 -2.10 -13.59 10.03
CA ALA A 14 -0.70 -13.57 10.45
C ALA A 14 -0.39 -12.37 11.34
N LEU A 15 -0.99 -11.22 11.06
CA LEU A 15 -0.78 -10.00 11.85
C LEU A 15 -1.85 -9.80 12.91
N ASP A 16 -2.92 -10.59 12.86
CA ASP A 16 -4.10 -10.40 13.70
C ASP A 16 -4.54 -8.94 13.74
N ALA A 17 -4.74 -8.39 12.55
CA ALA A 17 -5.10 -6.99 12.37
C ALA A 17 -5.83 -6.79 11.06
N MET A 18 -6.67 -5.75 11.00
CA MET A 18 -7.26 -5.31 9.75
C MET A 18 -6.18 -4.62 8.91
N ILE A 19 -6.14 -4.94 7.62
CA ILE A 19 -5.16 -4.38 6.69
C ILE A 19 -5.83 -3.93 5.40
N LEU A 20 -5.16 -3.03 4.67
CA LEU A 20 -5.58 -2.68 3.31
C LEU A 20 -5.06 -3.71 2.32
N ILE A 21 -5.88 -4.01 1.33
CA ILE A 21 -5.47 -4.83 0.20
C ILE A 21 -5.77 -4.10 -1.11
N SER A 22 -4.98 -4.45 -2.13
CA SER A 22 -5.13 -3.92 -3.48
C SER A 22 -6.33 -4.54 -4.19
N PRO A 23 -6.69 -4.03 -5.39
CA PRO A 23 -7.76 -4.66 -6.18
C PRO A 23 -7.54 -6.14 -6.46
N ARG A 24 -6.28 -6.58 -6.52
CA ARG A 24 -5.94 -7.99 -6.72
C ARG A 24 -5.92 -8.80 -5.43
N GLY A 25 -6.12 -8.16 -4.30
CA GLY A 25 -6.12 -8.83 -3.00
C GLY A 25 -4.75 -8.92 -2.33
N LEU A 26 -3.75 -8.23 -2.84
CA LEU A 26 -2.41 -8.23 -2.25
C LEU A 26 -2.31 -7.18 -1.14
N THR A 27 -1.51 -7.50 -0.13
CA THR A 27 -1.25 -6.62 0.99
C THR A 27 -0.64 -5.30 0.55
N LEU A 28 -1.11 -4.19 1.10
CA LEU A 28 -0.58 -2.86 0.82
C LEU A 28 0.32 -2.39 1.96
N TYR A 29 1.49 -1.89 1.56
CA TYR A 29 2.54 -1.39 2.46
C TYR A 29 2.79 0.08 2.22
N HIS A 30 3.43 0.72 3.19
CA HIS A 30 3.95 2.07 3.07
C HIS A 30 5.46 2.06 3.33
N PHE A 31 6.20 2.88 2.59
CA PHE A 31 7.63 3.08 2.78
C PHE A 31 7.83 4.32 3.67
N THR A 32 8.38 4.13 4.85
CA THR A 32 8.47 5.21 5.84
C THR A 32 9.42 6.33 5.43
N LEU A 33 10.30 6.10 4.46
CA LEU A 33 11.19 7.14 3.93
C LEU A 33 10.51 8.05 2.92
N ASP A 34 9.34 7.66 2.40
CA ASP A 34 8.53 8.56 1.58
C ASP A 34 7.92 9.66 2.44
N LYS A 35 7.88 10.87 1.90
CA LYS A 35 7.18 12.00 2.53
C LYS A 35 5.86 12.25 1.77
N ALA A 36 4.99 13.09 2.34
CA ALA A 36 3.64 13.29 1.83
C ALA A 36 3.58 13.59 0.33
N LYS A 37 4.56 14.29 -0.22
CA LYS A 37 4.59 14.66 -1.64
C LYS A 37 5.91 14.27 -2.31
N LYS A 38 6.73 13.45 -1.65
CA LYS A 38 8.02 13.09 -2.18
C LYS A 38 8.24 11.59 -2.06
N VAL A 39 8.18 10.91 -3.20
CA VAL A 39 8.39 9.48 -3.31
C VAL A 39 9.87 9.23 -3.55
N VAL A 40 10.48 8.34 -2.76
CA VAL A 40 11.90 8.00 -2.91
C VAL A 40 12.13 6.55 -3.32
N CYS A 41 11.11 5.70 -3.28
CA CYS A 41 11.23 4.33 -3.80
C CYS A 41 11.05 4.33 -5.32
N THR A 42 12.15 4.45 -6.05
CA THR A 42 12.17 4.51 -7.50
C THR A 42 13.21 3.52 -8.04
N GLY A 43 13.23 3.31 -9.36
CA GLY A 43 14.20 2.42 -10.00
C GLY A 43 14.07 0.99 -9.48
N GLN A 44 15.18 0.42 -9.01
CA GLN A 44 15.20 -0.94 -8.52
C GLN A 44 14.31 -1.14 -7.29
N CYS A 45 14.22 -0.15 -6.42
CA CYS A 45 13.30 -0.21 -5.28
C CYS A 45 11.88 -0.50 -5.75
N ALA A 46 11.43 0.19 -6.79
CA ALA A 46 10.07 0.02 -7.32
C ALA A 46 9.86 -1.31 -8.04
N GLN A 47 10.92 -2.05 -8.34
CA GLN A 47 10.82 -3.41 -8.88
C GLN A 47 10.49 -4.41 -7.77
N PHE A 48 11.07 -4.25 -6.59
CA PHE A 48 10.77 -5.10 -5.44
C PHE A 48 9.50 -4.66 -4.71
N TRP A 49 9.20 -3.36 -4.78
CA TRP A 49 8.04 -2.75 -4.12
C TRP A 49 7.22 -1.99 -5.16
N PRO A 50 6.45 -2.68 -6.01
CA PRO A 50 5.65 -2.01 -7.03
C PRO A 50 4.66 -1.04 -6.40
N PRO A 51 4.68 0.24 -6.82
CA PRO A 51 3.71 1.21 -6.33
C PRO A 51 2.31 0.88 -6.87
N LEU A 52 1.29 1.20 -6.08
CA LEU A 52 -0.09 1.07 -6.54
C LEU A 52 -0.41 2.27 -7.44
N LEU A 53 -0.33 2.05 -8.73
CA LEU A 53 -0.48 3.11 -9.74
C LEU A 53 -1.92 3.22 -10.19
N ILE A 54 -2.29 4.45 -10.55
CA ILE A 54 -3.61 4.76 -11.08
C ILE A 54 -3.45 5.68 -12.28
N LYS A 55 -4.33 5.54 -13.27
CA LYS A 55 -4.30 6.39 -14.44
C LYS A 55 -4.59 7.84 -14.04
N ARG A 56 -3.88 8.78 -14.66
CA ARG A 56 -4.09 10.21 -14.43
C ARG A 56 -5.57 10.57 -14.62
N GLY A 57 -6.11 11.37 -13.68
CA GLY A 57 -7.50 11.83 -13.75
C GLY A 57 -8.52 10.84 -13.22
N VAL A 58 -8.13 9.60 -12.94
CA VAL A 58 -9.01 8.61 -12.32
C VAL A 58 -8.92 8.75 -10.80
N LYS A 59 -10.07 8.72 -10.13
CA LYS A 59 -10.11 8.78 -8.67
C LYS A 59 -10.17 7.37 -8.10
N PRO A 60 -9.31 7.03 -7.12
CA PRO A 60 -9.43 5.76 -6.43
C PRO A 60 -10.71 5.73 -5.58
N THR A 61 -11.17 4.53 -5.26
CA THR A 61 -12.35 4.32 -4.43
C THR A 61 -12.03 3.35 -3.29
N VAL A 62 -12.94 3.25 -2.33
CA VAL A 62 -12.80 2.34 -1.20
C VAL A 62 -14.06 1.52 -1.02
N SER A 63 -13.91 0.33 -0.44
CA SER A 63 -15.06 -0.47 -0.02
C SER A 63 -15.64 0.09 1.28
N THR A 64 -16.82 -0.40 1.65
CA THR A 64 -17.46 -0.07 2.93
C THR A 64 -16.49 -0.35 4.09
N GLY A 65 -16.45 0.56 5.05
CA GLY A 65 -15.58 0.42 6.21
C GLY A 65 -14.27 1.18 6.13
N LEU A 66 -13.92 1.67 4.94
CA LEU A 66 -12.77 2.56 4.77
C LEU A 66 -13.26 4.00 4.57
N ASP A 67 -12.37 4.95 4.81
CA ASP A 67 -12.70 6.37 4.73
C ASP A 67 -12.29 6.93 3.37
N PRO A 68 -13.25 7.26 2.48
CA PRO A 68 -12.91 7.82 1.17
C PRO A 68 -12.19 9.17 1.25
N LYS A 69 -12.33 9.90 2.36
CA LYS A 69 -11.63 11.17 2.55
C LYS A 69 -10.14 11.00 2.72
N LYS A 70 -9.68 9.79 3.06
CA LYS A 70 -8.25 9.52 3.21
C LYS A 70 -7.57 9.19 1.88
N LEU A 71 -8.33 8.92 0.83
CA LEU A 71 -7.77 8.62 -0.49
C LEU A 71 -7.15 9.86 -1.12
N GLY A 72 -6.03 9.66 -1.77
CA GLY A 72 -5.36 10.68 -2.55
C GLY A 72 -4.45 10.05 -3.59
N THR A 73 -3.72 10.91 -4.27
CA THR A 73 -2.70 10.48 -5.22
C THR A 73 -1.48 11.37 -5.06
N VAL A 74 -0.33 10.83 -5.44
CA VAL A 74 0.91 11.58 -5.50
C VAL A 74 1.56 11.32 -6.85
N ARG A 75 2.13 12.36 -7.46
CA ARG A 75 2.88 12.23 -8.70
C ARG A 75 4.28 11.73 -8.37
N ARG A 76 4.67 10.63 -9.01
CA ARG A 76 6.00 10.07 -8.87
C ARG A 76 7.00 10.85 -9.75
N PRO A 77 8.31 10.75 -9.47
CA PRO A 77 9.32 11.42 -10.30
C PRO A 77 9.24 11.07 -11.79
N ASP A 78 8.75 9.88 -12.15
CA ASP A 78 8.59 9.47 -13.54
C ASP A 78 7.28 9.98 -14.17
N GLY A 79 6.50 10.79 -13.46
CA GLY A 79 5.26 11.37 -13.94
C GLY A 79 4.02 10.53 -13.73
N ARG A 80 4.15 9.28 -13.30
CA ARG A 80 3.00 8.42 -13.01
C ARG A 80 2.39 8.77 -11.65
N TYR A 81 1.12 8.39 -11.47
CA TYR A 81 0.38 8.70 -10.25
C TYR A 81 0.24 7.45 -9.38
N GLN A 82 0.49 7.62 -8.10
CA GLN A 82 0.41 6.54 -7.10
C GLN A 82 -0.68 6.86 -6.10
N VAL A 83 -1.45 5.83 -5.72
CA VAL A 83 -2.51 5.97 -4.72
C VAL A 83 -1.91 6.15 -3.34
N THR A 84 -2.52 7.05 -2.55
CA THR A 84 -2.19 7.24 -1.13
C THR A 84 -3.44 7.02 -0.28
N TYR A 85 -3.22 6.69 0.98
CA TYR A 85 -4.29 6.58 1.96
C TYR A 85 -3.82 7.15 3.29
N GLY A 86 -4.53 8.17 3.78
CA GLY A 86 -4.10 8.90 4.98
C GLY A 86 -2.74 9.57 4.82
N GLY A 87 -2.40 9.99 3.60
CA GLY A 87 -1.08 10.56 3.29
C GLY A 87 0.03 9.54 3.08
N LEU A 88 -0.27 8.24 3.23
CA LEU A 88 0.72 7.18 3.10
C LEU A 88 0.73 6.65 1.66
N THR A 89 1.89 6.64 1.02
CA THR A 89 2.07 6.04 -0.31
C THR A 89 1.90 4.52 -0.21
N LEU A 90 1.21 3.95 -1.18
CA LEU A 90 0.85 2.52 -1.13
C LEU A 90 1.64 1.72 -2.16
N TYR A 91 2.18 0.59 -1.68
CA TYR A 91 2.99 -0.33 -2.48
C TYR A 91 2.53 -1.76 -2.22
N THR A 92 2.76 -2.65 -3.20
CA THR A 92 2.75 -4.08 -2.94
C THR A 92 4.20 -4.57 -2.82
N PHE A 93 4.38 -5.81 -2.38
CA PHE A 93 5.71 -6.43 -2.29
C PHE A 93 5.79 -7.57 -3.31
N ALA A 94 6.85 -7.55 -4.12
CA ALA A 94 6.99 -8.51 -5.22
C ALA A 94 7.04 -9.96 -4.75
N SER A 95 7.49 -10.21 -3.52
CA SER A 95 7.55 -11.57 -2.96
C SER A 95 6.22 -12.06 -2.39
N ASP A 96 5.24 -11.17 -2.20
CA ASP A 96 3.89 -11.57 -1.83
C ASP A 96 3.18 -12.09 -3.08
N ARG A 97 2.67 -13.33 -3.03
CA ARG A 97 2.07 -13.97 -4.20
C ARG A 97 0.61 -14.31 -4.02
N ARG A 98 0.13 -14.36 -2.78
CA ARG A 98 -1.24 -14.76 -2.44
C ARG A 98 -1.84 -13.80 -1.46
N ARG A 99 -3.18 -13.81 -1.42
CA ARG A 99 -3.89 -13.12 -0.36
C ARG A 99 -3.40 -13.62 0.99
N GLY A 100 -3.19 -12.71 1.91
CA GLY A 100 -2.72 -13.03 3.26
C GLY A 100 -1.21 -13.01 3.42
N ASP A 101 -0.45 -13.00 2.34
CA ASP A 101 1.02 -12.88 2.44
C ASP A 101 1.38 -11.50 3.00
N VAL A 102 2.28 -11.49 3.97
CA VAL A 102 2.81 -10.27 4.58
C VAL A 102 4.33 -10.36 4.74
N ARG A 103 4.98 -10.84 3.69
CA ARG A 103 6.43 -11.10 3.71
C ARG A 103 7.27 -9.83 3.83
N GLY A 104 6.66 -8.68 3.51
CA GLY A 104 7.35 -7.39 3.58
C GLY A 104 7.19 -6.67 4.91
N GLN A 105 6.40 -7.23 5.85
CA GLN A 105 6.12 -6.54 7.10
C GLN A 105 7.40 -6.33 7.92
N GLY A 106 7.70 -5.07 8.25
CA GLY A 106 8.87 -4.70 9.02
C GLY A 106 10.19 -4.77 8.25
N PHE A 107 10.14 -4.96 6.93
CA PHE A 107 11.34 -5.13 6.12
C PHE A 107 12.27 -3.92 6.29
N GLN A 108 13.50 -4.19 6.69
CA GLN A 108 14.52 -3.16 6.96
C GLN A 108 14.04 -2.05 7.89
N LYS A 109 13.06 -2.33 8.74
CA LYS A 109 12.44 -1.34 9.64
C LYS A 109 11.93 -0.09 8.90
N SER A 110 11.62 -0.23 7.62
CA SER A 110 11.18 0.88 6.76
C SER A 110 9.84 0.61 6.06
N TRP A 111 9.41 -0.65 6.00
CA TRP A 111 8.19 -1.05 5.29
C TRP A 111 7.20 -1.66 6.26
N TYR A 112 5.98 -1.12 6.28
CA TYR A 112 4.93 -1.61 7.18
C TYR A 112 3.59 -1.66 6.47
N VAL A 113 2.79 -2.65 6.83
CA VAL A 113 1.42 -2.80 6.33
C VAL A 113 0.56 -1.63 6.80
N VAL A 114 -0.35 -1.18 5.93
CA VAL A 114 -1.27 -0.07 6.23
C VAL A 114 -2.61 -0.62 6.67
N SER A 115 -3.17 -0.03 7.73
CA SER A 115 -4.49 -0.40 8.24
C SER A 115 -5.60 0.47 7.63
N PRO A 116 -6.87 0.04 7.71
CA PRO A 116 -8.00 0.85 7.24
C PRO A 116 -8.16 2.19 7.97
N THR A 117 -7.53 2.37 9.13
CA THR A 117 -7.55 3.65 9.84
C THR A 117 -6.54 4.65 9.29
N GLY A 118 -5.71 4.25 8.32
CA GLY A 118 -4.66 5.10 7.78
C GLY A 118 -3.42 5.14 8.63
N LYS A 119 -3.23 4.14 9.49
CA LYS A 119 -2.05 4.01 10.34
C LYS A 119 -1.26 2.77 9.95
N LEU A 120 0.01 2.75 10.33
CA LEU A 120 0.87 1.59 10.10
C LEU A 120 0.58 0.49 11.11
N VAL A 121 0.54 -0.75 10.63
CA VAL A 121 0.56 -1.93 11.49
C VAL A 121 2.03 -2.24 11.74
N LYS A 122 2.44 -2.23 13.00
CA LYS A 122 3.86 -2.42 13.34
C LYS A 122 4.18 -3.73 14.06
N ARG A 123 3.15 -4.53 14.37
CA ARG A 123 3.44 -5.83 15.00
C ARG A 123 4.15 -6.74 14.02
N ALA A 124 5.08 -7.54 14.54
CA ALA A 124 5.87 -8.43 13.70
C ALA A 124 5.01 -9.56 13.15
N ALA A 125 5.29 -9.95 11.89
CA ALA A 125 4.69 -11.16 11.34
C ALA A 125 5.37 -12.38 11.95
N PRO A 126 4.62 -13.50 12.12
CA PRO A 126 5.23 -14.73 12.59
C PRO A 126 6.34 -15.18 11.64
N VAL A 127 7.40 -15.73 12.20
CA VAL A 127 8.49 -16.35 11.44
C VAL A 127 8.08 -17.76 11.07
N GLY A 128 8.24 -18.12 9.81
CA GLY A 128 7.93 -19.50 9.44
C GLY A 128 7.42 -19.70 8.07
#